data_2b1e29c0e19ecdf3419e3937dca0e747
#
_entry.id   2b1e29c0e19ecdf3419e3937dca0e747
#
_cell.length_a   1.000
_cell.length_b   1.000
_cell.length_c   1.000
_cell.angle_alpha   90.00
_cell.angle_beta   90.00
_cell.angle_gamma   90.00
#
_symmetry.space_group_name_H-M   'P 1'
#
loop_
_entity.id
_entity.type
_entity.pdbx_description
1 polymer ?
#
loop_
_entity_poly.entity_id
_entity_poly.type
_entity_poly.pdbx_seq_one_letter_code
_entity_poly.pdbx_strand_id
1 'polypeptide(L)'
;MSFGISQDEAVTKVATSAANWLKIDNGVRGISMGGSQVASGRGLSGVYYNPASIAFIKRSEVFYSKSIYLAGITHNTLGYGTKLTPTDYFAVHLFYLDSGEMEVTTESSPDGTKEFFSVTNLALRLAYGKHLTDRLRVGGVLKYIREDIFTAYMQSFVFDLGSNFNTGIYGIILG
;
A
#
# COMPACT_ATOMS: atom_id res chain seq x y z
N MET A 1 19.45 53.79 2.77
CA MET A 1 18.44 52.86 2.24
C MET A 1 19.17 51.57 1.93
N SER A 2 19.04 50.55 2.82
CA SER A 2 19.62 49.22 2.65
C SER A 2 18.53 48.28 2.13
N PHE A 3 18.66 47.83 0.90
CA PHE A 3 17.80 46.77 0.36
C PHE A 3 18.24 45.44 0.97
N GLY A 4 17.49 44.95 1.92
CA GLY A 4 17.62 43.56 2.38
C GLY A 4 17.16 42.62 1.28
N ILE A 5 18.08 41.89 0.66
CA ILE A 5 17.77 40.76 -0.19
C ILE A 5 17.32 39.65 0.76
N SER A 6 16.02 39.34 0.73
CA SER A 6 15.51 38.10 1.29
C SER A 6 16.15 36.95 0.53
N GLN A 7 17.02 36.21 1.21
CA GLN A 7 17.45 34.92 0.69
C GLN A 7 16.23 33.98 0.79
N ASP A 8 15.61 33.67 -0.33
CA ASP A 8 14.77 32.51 -0.44
C ASP A 8 15.63 31.29 -0.06
N GLU A 9 15.49 30.82 1.17
CA GLU A 9 16.01 29.51 1.55
C GLU A 9 15.36 28.50 0.62
N ALA A 10 16.16 28.00 -0.32
CA ALA A 10 15.75 26.89 -1.17
C ALA A 10 15.44 25.72 -0.25
N VAL A 11 14.14 25.47 0.00
CA VAL A 11 13.66 24.34 0.76
C VAL A 11 14.22 23.08 0.10
N THR A 12 15.27 22.55 0.70
CA THR A 12 15.86 21.27 0.26
C THR A 12 14.79 20.20 0.47
N LYS A 13 14.23 19.68 -0.62
CA LYS A 13 13.25 18.61 -0.61
C LYS A 13 13.90 17.26 -0.27
N VAL A 14 14.58 17.20 0.88
CA VAL A 14 15.16 15.96 1.40
C VAL A 14 14.04 15.16 2.07
N ALA A 15 13.90 13.90 1.73
CA ALA A 15 12.91 12.96 2.26
C ALA A 15 11.43 13.30 1.99
N THR A 16 11.13 14.01 0.91
CA THR A 16 9.77 14.44 0.56
C THR A 16 9.01 13.48 -0.38
N SER A 17 9.46 12.24 -0.57
CA SER A 17 8.68 11.30 -1.36
C SER A 17 7.49 10.78 -0.53
N ALA A 18 6.31 11.11 -1.01
CA ALA A 18 5.03 10.70 -0.46
C ALA A 18 4.82 9.19 -0.53
N ALA A 19 4.03 8.66 0.41
CA ALA A 19 3.50 7.29 0.38
C ALA A 19 4.56 6.17 0.35
N ASN A 20 5.77 6.41 0.87
CA ASN A 20 6.83 5.39 0.94
C ASN A 20 6.40 4.14 1.71
N TRP A 21 5.52 4.28 2.69
CA TRP A 21 4.96 3.18 3.47
C TRP A 21 4.16 2.17 2.64
N LEU A 22 3.66 2.57 1.47
CA LEU A 22 2.99 1.67 0.53
C LEU A 22 3.94 0.63 -0.09
N LYS A 23 5.24 0.79 0.06
CA LYS A 23 6.24 -0.19 -0.38
C LYS A 23 6.45 -1.31 0.65
N ILE A 24 5.89 -1.17 1.85
CA ILE A 24 5.96 -2.20 2.88
C ILE A 24 5.15 -3.40 2.42
N ASP A 25 5.82 -4.53 2.25
CA ASP A 25 5.18 -5.78 1.81
C ASP A 25 4.06 -6.21 2.75
N ASN A 26 3.00 -6.77 2.15
CA ASN A 26 1.82 -7.17 2.87
C ASN A 26 1.53 -8.66 2.72
N GLY A 27 1.11 -9.25 3.84
CA GLY A 27 0.77 -10.65 3.92
C GLY A 27 1.99 -11.58 4.07
N VAL A 28 1.83 -12.58 4.92
CA VAL A 28 2.91 -13.51 5.30
C VAL A 28 3.58 -14.16 4.08
N ARG A 29 2.78 -14.61 3.11
CA ARG A 29 3.31 -15.25 1.91
C ARG A 29 4.19 -14.31 1.10
N GLY A 30 3.78 -13.04 0.91
CA GLY A 30 4.54 -12.07 0.14
C GLY A 30 5.87 -11.75 0.79
N ILE A 31 5.83 -11.47 2.09
CA ILE A 31 7.00 -11.18 2.90
C ILE A 31 7.98 -12.36 2.88
N SER A 32 7.49 -13.58 3.09
CA SER A 32 8.34 -14.80 3.08
C SER A 32 8.99 -15.10 1.74
N MET A 33 8.40 -14.61 0.63
CA MET A 33 8.93 -14.75 -0.73
C MET A 33 9.73 -13.54 -1.20
N GLY A 34 10.06 -12.60 -0.30
CA GLY A 34 10.78 -11.37 -0.66
C GLY A 34 10.03 -10.52 -1.68
N GLY A 35 8.69 -10.45 -1.61
CA GLY A 35 7.85 -9.67 -2.53
C GLY A 35 7.60 -10.31 -3.90
N SER A 36 8.14 -11.50 -4.18
CA SER A 36 8.10 -12.14 -5.51
C SER A 36 6.72 -12.72 -5.85
N GLN A 37 5.67 -11.87 -5.87
CA GLN A 37 4.29 -12.30 -6.10
C GLN A 37 3.59 -11.68 -7.31
N VAL A 38 4.28 -10.94 -8.15
CA VAL A 38 3.65 -10.26 -9.31
C VAL A 38 2.94 -11.27 -10.22
N ALA A 39 3.57 -12.38 -10.54
CA ALA A 39 2.98 -13.44 -11.36
C ALA A 39 2.31 -14.55 -10.52
N SER A 40 2.79 -14.80 -9.29
CA SER A 40 2.36 -15.93 -8.46
C SER A 40 1.24 -15.61 -7.49
N GLY A 41 0.96 -14.32 -7.24
CA GLY A 41 -0.11 -13.85 -6.34
C GLY A 41 -1.49 -14.33 -6.79
N ARG A 42 -2.33 -14.72 -5.84
CA ARG A 42 -3.69 -15.21 -6.09
C ARG A 42 -4.65 -14.61 -5.05
N GLY A 43 -5.86 -14.26 -5.51
CA GLY A 43 -6.91 -13.73 -4.63
C GLY A 43 -6.51 -12.41 -3.98
N LEU A 44 -7.10 -12.11 -2.83
CA LEU A 44 -6.91 -10.84 -2.12
C LEU A 44 -5.47 -10.60 -1.66
N SER A 45 -4.78 -11.65 -1.24
CA SER A 45 -3.38 -11.52 -0.80
C SER A 45 -2.43 -11.10 -1.92
N GLY A 46 -2.79 -11.39 -3.17
CA GLY A 46 -2.00 -11.04 -4.35
C GLY A 46 -2.27 -9.63 -4.89
N VAL A 47 -3.41 -9.01 -4.58
CA VAL A 47 -3.82 -7.68 -5.12
C VAL A 47 -2.81 -6.59 -4.80
N TYR A 48 -2.09 -6.73 -3.70
CA TYR A 48 -1.04 -5.81 -3.31
C TYR A 48 0.08 -5.75 -4.36
N TYR A 49 0.45 -6.88 -4.93
CA TYR A 49 1.56 -7.05 -5.88
C TYR A 49 1.10 -6.92 -7.34
N ASN A 50 -0.11 -7.41 -7.64
CA ASN A 50 -0.67 -7.36 -8.98
C ASN A 50 -2.21 -7.30 -8.92
N PRO A 51 -2.83 -6.23 -9.40
CA PRO A 51 -4.28 -6.08 -9.44
C PRO A 51 -5.02 -7.26 -10.09
N ALA A 52 -4.44 -7.90 -11.12
CA ALA A 52 -5.04 -9.02 -11.81
C ALA A 52 -5.22 -10.26 -10.93
N SER A 53 -4.55 -10.34 -9.76
CA SER A 53 -4.67 -11.46 -8.83
C SER A 53 -6.08 -11.63 -8.27
N ILE A 54 -6.89 -10.56 -8.21
CA ILE A 54 -8.28 -10.61 -7.78
C ILE A 54 -9.11 -11.60 -8.63
N ALA A 55 -8.78 -11.75 -9.91
CA ALA A 55 -9.46 -12.64 -10.84
C ALA A 55 -9.24 -14.14 -10.56
N PHE A 56 -8.55 -14.49 -9.49
CA PHE A 56 -8.42 -15.86 -8.98
C PHE A 56 -9.36 -16.17 -7.81
N ILE A 57 -10.16 -15.21 -7.32
CA ILE A 57 -11.16 -15.43 -6.28
C ILE A 57 -12.22 -16.41 -6.82
N LYS A 58 -12.49 -17.49 -6.11
CA LYS A 58 -13.47 -18.50 -6.55
C LYS A 58 -14.93 -18.03 -6.36
N ARG A 59 -15.25 -17.48 -5.21
CA ARG A 59 -16.58 -16.95 -4.87
C ARG A 59 -16.48 -15.66 -4.07
N SER A 60 -16.10 -15.73 -2.82
CA SER A 60 -15.80 -14.59 -1.95
C SER A 60 -14.60 -14.94 -1.08
N GLU A 61 -13.81 -13.93 -0.71
CA GLU A 61 -12.61 -14.07 0.09
C GLU A 61 -12.54 -12.91 1.08
N VAL A 62 -12.11 -13.19 2.30
CA VAL A 62 -11.74 -12.20 3.31
C VAL A 62 -10.25 -12.35 3.56
N PHE A 63 -9.55 -11.25 3.66
CA PHE A 63 -8.13 -11.21 3.96
C PHE A 63 -7.88 -10.29 5.14
N TYR A 64 -7.12 -10.79 6.11
CA TYR A 64 -6.62 -9.98 7.22
C TYR A 64 -5.13 -10.27 7.41
N SER A 65 -4.35 -9.23 7.58
CA SER A 65 -2.93 -9.32 7.91
C SER A 65 -2.56 -8.25 8.91
N LYS A 66 -1.81 -8.65 9.95
CA LYS A 66 -1.18 -7.75 10.90
C LYS A 66 0.31 -8.01 10.90
N SER A 67 1.11 -6.99 10.68
CA SER A 67 2.56 -7.03 10.76
C SER A 67 3.03 -6.08 11.85
N ILE A 68 3.95 -6.54 12.68
CA ILE A 68 4.58 -5.74 13.73
C ILE A 68 6.03 -5.56 13.32
N TYR A 69 6.43 -4.31 13.18
CA TYR A 69 7.78 -3.91 12.78
C TYR A 69 8.60 -3.47 13.99
N LEU A 70 9.83 -3.04 13.74
CA LEU A 70 10.69 -2.44 14.76
C LEU A 70 10.02 -1.19 15.36
N ALA A 71 10.40 -0.84 16.57
CA ALA A 71 9.92 0.34 17.30
C ALA A 71 8.39 0.41 17.50
N GLY A 72 7.69 -0.73 17.51
CA GLY A 72 6.25 -0.77 17.75
C GLY A 72 5.37 -0.38 16.56
N ILE A 73 5.93 -0.08 15.40
CA ILE A 73 5.16 0.22 14.19
C ILE A 73 4.30 -0.97 13.83
N THR A 74 3.01 -0.75 13.64
CA THR A 74 2.06 -1.78 13.24
C THR A 74 1.46 -1.48 11.88
N HIS A 75 1.33 -2.50 11.05
CA HIS A 75 0.67 -2.44 9.76
C HIS A 75 -0.47 -3.46 9.71
N ASN A 76 -1.68 -2.97 9.55
CA ASN A 76 -2.90 -3.77 9.51
C ASN A 76 -3.52 -3.67 8.13
N THR A 77 -3.98 -4.80 7.60
CA THR A 77 -4.71 -4.86 6.34
C THR A 77 -5.96 -5.69 6.52
N LEU A 78 -7.07 -5.17 6.06
CA LEU A 78 -8.34 -5.88 5.95
C LEU A 78 -8.81 -5.80 4.50
N GLY A 79 -9.25 -6.91 3.95
CA GLY A 79 -9.76 -6.97 2.58
C GLY A 79 -10.98 -7.87 2.47
N TYR A 80 -11.89 -7.49 1.58
CA TYR A 80 -12.99 -8.30 1.12
C TYR A 80 -13.05 -8.28 -0.40
N GLY A 81 -13.25 -9.42 -1.02
CA GLY A 81 -13.41 -9.52 -2.46
C GLY A 81 -14.39 -10.60 -2.85
N THR A 82 -15.03 -10.40 -3.98
CA THR A 82 -16.05 -11.29 -4.50
C THR A 82 -16.03 -11.37 -6.02
N LYS A 83 -16.44 -12.52 -6.52
CA LYS A 83 -16.74 -12.73 -7.91
C LYS A 83 -18.13 -12.21 -8.19
N LEU A 84 -18.28 -11.19 -9.05
CA LEU A 84 -19.58 -10.59 -9.40
C LEU A 84 -20.27 -11.37 -10.53
N THR A 85 -19.50 -11.71 -11.57
CA THR A 85 -19.98 -12.48 -12.73
C THR A 85 -18.98 -13.60 -13.02
N PRO A 86 -19.22 -14.51 -13.96
CA PRO A 86 -18.22 -15.51 -14.35
C PRO A 86 -16.86 -14.95 -14.72
N THR A 87 -16.79 -13.68 -15.15
CA THR A 87 -15.58 -13.01 -15.64
C THR A 87 -15.12 -11.81 -14.80
N ASP A 88 -16.02 -11.24 -13.98
CA ASP A 88 -15.78 -9.96 -13.32
C ASP A 88 -15.63 -10.13 -11.81
N TYR A 89 -14.70 -9.40 -11.23
CA TYR A 89 -14.30 -9.48 -9.82
C TYR A 89 -14.16 -8.09 -9.22
N PHE A 90 -14.53 -7.97 -7.96
CA PHE A 90 -14.41 -6.72 -7.22
C PHE A 90 -13.85 -6.98 -5.83
N ALA A 91 -13.01 -6.06 -5.34
CA ALA A 91 -12.55 -6.09 -3.96
C ALA A 91 -12.33 -4.69 -3.38
N VAL A 92 -12.39 -4.65 -2.04
CA VAL A 92 -12.05 -3.48 -1.24
C VAL A 92 -10.97 -3.91 -0.25
N HIS A 93 -9.92 -3.10 -0.10
CA HIS A 93 -8.88 -3.27 0.92
C HIS A 93 -8.73 -1.98 1.70
N LEU A 94 -8.59 -2.13 3.01
CA LEU A 94 -8.22 -1.08 3.94
C LEU A 94 -6.84 -1.39 4.51
N PHE A 95 -5.94 -0.43 4.42
CA PHE A 95 -4.59 -0.48 5.00
C PHE A 95 -4.48 0.61 6.04
N TYR A 96 -3.95 0.24 7.18
CA TYR A 96 -3.72 1.16 8.28
C TYR A 96 -2.35 0.89 8.88
N LEU A 97 -1.49 1.90 8.87
CA LEU A 97 -0.19 1.87 9.52
C LEU A 97 -0.19 2.88 10.65
N ASP A 98 0.30 2.46 11.80
CA ASP A 98 0.46 3.25 13.00
C ASP A 98 1.91 3.13 13.49
N SER A 99 2.57 4.26 13.68
CA SER A 99 3.94 4.29 14.19
C SER A 99 4.02 4.04 15.71
N GLY A 100 2.88 4.06 16.40
CA GLY A 100 2.86 4.21 17.84
C GLY A 100 3.22 5.63 18.29
N GLU A 101 3.18 5.86 19.60
CA GLU A 101 3.55 7.13 20.20
C GLU A 101 5.07 7.33 20.20
N MET A 102 5.52 8.47 19.74
CA MET A 102 6.92 8.91 19.74
C MET A 102 7.03 10.20 20.53
N GLU A 103 8.01 10.29 21.43
CA GLU A 103 8.26 11.49 22.21
C GLU A 103 8.97 12.56 21.38
N VAL A 104 8.49 13.79 21.48
CA VAL A 104 9.11 14.94 20.82
C VAL A 104 10.42 15.27 21.55
N THR A 105 11.52 15.34 20.82
CA THR A 105 12.82 15.77 21.31
C THR A 105 13.24 17.08 20.64
N THR A 106 13.92 17.95 21.38
CA THR A 106 14.48 19.21 20.89
C THR A 106 15.95 19.31 21.26
N GLU A 107 16.69 20.25 20.64
CA GLU A 107 18.09 20.48 21.00
C GLU A 107 18.26 20.87 22.48
N SER A 108 17.26 21.54 23.07
CA SER A 108 17.26 21.94 24.49
C SER A 108 16.75 20.84 25.43
N SER A 109 16.09 19.82 24.92
CA SER A 109 15.52 18.71 25.68
C SER A 109 15.72 17.38 24.93
N PRO A 110 16.97 16.88 24.85
CA PRO A 110 17.32 15.67 24.09
C PRO A 110 16.73 14.39 24.72
N ASP A 111 16.42 14.43 26.02
CA ASP A 111 15.81 13.31 26.76
C ASP A 111 14.28 13.26 26.60
N GLY A 112 13.70 14.21 25.87
CA GLY A 112 12.27 14.30 25.62
C GLY A 112 11.60 15.56 26.20
N THR A 113 10.50 15.98 25.60
CA THR A 113 9.70 17.13 26.03
C THR A 113 8.45 16.74 26.81
N LYS A 114 8.16 15.44 26.96
CA LYS A 114 6.90 14.85 27.47
C LYS A 114 5.70 15.11 26.55
N GLU A 115 5.93 15.64 25.36
CA GLU A 115 4.93 15.73 24.31
C GLU A 115 5.08 14.51 23.40
N PHE A 116 3.97 13.92 23.00
CA PHE A 116 3.96 12.73 22.14
C PHE A 116 3.26 13.03 20.84
N PHE A 117 3.73 12.43 19.78
CA PHE A 117 3.09 12.42 18.47
C PHE A 117 3.07 11.02 17.89
N SER A 118 2.15 10.78 16.97
CA SER A 118 2.11 9.55 16.18
C SER A 118 2.00 9.86 14.69
N VAL A 119 2.46 8.94 13.87
CA VAL A 119 2.27 8.96 12.41
C VAL A 119 1.27 7.89 12.07
N THR A 120 0.17 8.28 11.42
CA THR A 120 -0.85 7.34 10.97
C THR A 120 -1.04 7.46 9.47
N ASN A 121 -1.06 6.31 8.80
CA ASN A 121 -1.22 6.25 7.36
C ASN A 121 -2.38 5.33 7.02
N LEU A 122 -3.27 5.81 6.17
CA LEU A 122 -4.46 5.10 5.72
C LEU A 122 -4.45 4.98 4.19
N ALA A 123 -4.74 3.77 3.67
CA ALA A 123 -5.08 3.61 2.26
C ALA A 123 -6.35 2.77 2.10
N LEU A 124 -7.29 3.33 1.36
CA LEU A 124 -8.46 2.59 0.87
C LEU A 124 -8.20 2.24 -0.59
N ARG A 125 -8.36 0.95 -0.95
CA ARG A 125 -8.16 0.44 -2.30
C ARG A 125 -9.44 -0.18 -2.81
N LEU A 126 -9.85 0.21 -4.01
CA LEU A 126 -10.94 -0.40 -4.77
C LEU A 126 -10.32 -1.12 -5.96
N ALA A 127 -10.48 -2.43 -6.01
CA ALA A 127 -9.92 -3.27 -7.05
C ALA A 127 -11.02 -3.84 -7.93
N TYR A 128 -10.80 -3.78 -9.24
CA TYR A 128 -11.62 -4.46 -10.23
C TYR A 128 -10.73 -5.34 -11.10
N GLY A 129 -11.18 -6.56 -11.35
CA GLY A 129 -10.47 -7.52 -12.20
C GLY A 129 -11.39 -8.22 -13.16
N LYS A 130 -10.83 -8.63 -14.29
CA LYS A 130 -11.56 -9.31 -15.34
C LYS A 130 -10.76 -10.45 -15.97
N HIS A 131 -11.41 -11.60 -16.19
CA HIS A 131 -10.96 -12.60 -17.13
C HIS A 131 -11.28 -12.13 -18.55
N LEU A 132 -10.26 -11.77 -19.32
CA LEU A 132 -10.45 -11.44 -20.73
C LEU A 132 -10.49 -12.71 -21.60
N THR A 133 -9.63 -13.69 -21.28
CA THR A 133 -9.58 -14.99 -21.93
C THR A 133 -9.22 -16.06 -20.89
N ASP A 134 -9.30 -17.33 -21.23
CA ASP A 134 -8.91 -18.44 -20.34
C ASP A 134 -7.46 -18.32 -19.81
N ARG A 135 -6.62 -17.56 -20.54
CA ARG A 135 -5.20 -17.39 -20.22
C ARG A 135 -4.83 -16.00 -19.72
N LEU A 136 -5.64 -14.96 -20.04
CA LEU A 136 -5.34 -13.58 -19.72
C LEU A 136 -6.33 -13.01 -18.71
N ARG A 137 -5.79 -12.50 -17.62
CA ARG A 137 -6.49 -11.75 -16.60
C ARG A 137 -5.90 -10.34 -16.51
N VAL A 138 -6.75 -9.36 -16.33
CA VAL A 138 -6.36 -7.97 -16.13
C VAL A 138 -7.02 -7.44 -14.88
N GLY A 139 -6.44 -6.42 -14.29
CA GLY A 139 -7.01 -5.74 -13.14
C GLY A 139 -6.52 -4.32 -13.01
N GLY A 140 -7.32 -3.52 -12.33
CA GLY A 140 -6.97 -2.17 -11.95
C GLY A 140 -7.33 -1.92 -10.49
N VAL A 141 -6.61 -1.03 -9.84
CA VAL A 141 -6.85 -0.59 -8.47
C VAL A 141 -6.82 0.93 -8.42
N LEU A 142 -7.88 1.51 -7.85
CA LEU A 142 -7.89 2.90 -7.43
C LEU A 142 -7.60 2.95 -5.94
N LYS A 143 -6.63 3.76 -5.53
CA LYS A 143 -6.24 3.95 -4.14
C LYS A 143 -6.50 5.39 -3.71
N TYR A 144 -7.13 5.58 -2.58
CA TYR A 144 -7.11 6.82 -1.83
C TYR A 144 -6.13 6.66 -0.68
N ILE A 145 -5.19 7.59 -0.55
CA ILE A 145 -4.12 7.56 0.44
C ILE A 145 -4.21 8.80 1.28
N ARG A 146 -4.07 8.62 2.60
CA ARG A 146 -3.93 9.70 3.57
C ARG A 146 -2.78 9.38 4.50
N GLU A 147 -1.89 10.34 4.66
CA GLU A 147 -0.78 10.34 5.62
C GLU A 147 -0.99 11.49 6.60
N ASP A 148 -1.05 11.18 7.88
CA ASP A 148 -1.14 12.16 8.96
C ASP A 148 0.16 12.10 9.75
N ILE A 149 0.91 13.22 9.76
CA ILE A 149 2.19 13.34 10.46
C ILE A 149 2.11 14.56 11.37
N PHE A 150 1.97 14.34 12.68
CA PHE A 150 1.89 15.38 13.70
C PHE A 150 0.83 16.45 13.36
N THR A 151 1.22 17.64 12.88
CA THR A 151 0.32 18.76 12.54
C THR A 151 0.01 18.86 11.04
N ALA A 152 0.64 18.02 10.21
CA ALA A 152 0.49 18.06 8.76
C ALA A 152 -0.19 16.79 8.25
N TYR A 153 -0.97 16.91 7.21
CA TYR A 153 -1.54 15.75 6.51
C TYR A 153 -1.35 15.89 4.99
N MET A 154 -1.27 14.75 4.35
CA MET A 154 -1.25 14.65 2.89
C MET A 154 -2.30 13.64 2.44
N GLN A 155 -2.90 13.91 1.30
CA GLN A 155 -3.84 12.98 0.67
C GLN A 155 -3.60 12.92 -0.85
N SER A 156 -3.81 11.75 -1.43
CA SER A 156 -3.61 11.54 -2.87
C SER A 156 -4.45 10.39 -3.40
N PHE A 157 -4.67 10.40 -4.70
CA PHE A 157 -5.24 9.27 -5.44
C PHE A 157 -4.15 8.65 -6.31
N VAL A 158 -4.10 7.32 -6.32
CA VAL A 158 -3.15 6.53 -7.11
C VAL A 158 -3.91 5.45 -7.86
N PHE A 159 -3.48 5.18 -9.07
CA PHE A 159 -4.06 4.15 -9.92
C PHE A 159 -2.99 3.14 -10.33
N ASP A 160 -3.31 1.84 -10.18
CA ASP A 160 -2.45 0.74 -10.63
C ASP A 160 -3.16 -0.09 -11.68
N LEU A 161 -2.38 -0.62 -12.61
CA LEU A 161 -2.81 -1.63 -13.58
C LEU A 161 -1.95 -2.87 -13.44
N GLY A 162 -2.53 -4.02 -13.71
CA GLY A 162 -1.82 -5.28 -13.71
C GLY A 162 -2.44 -6.30 -14.65
N SER A 163 -1.62 -7.23 -15.08
CA SER A 163 -2.05 -8.36 -15.89
C SER A 163 -1.46 -9.67 -15.36
N ASN A 164 -2.09 -10.79 -15.71
CA ASN A 164 -1.58 -12.11 -15.44
C ASN A 164 -1.87 -13.01 -16.64
N PHE A 165 -0.82 -13.47 -17.30
CA PHE A 165 -0.91 -14.28 -18.51
C PHE A 165 -0.33 -15.67 -18.31
N ASN A 166 -1.17 -16.69 -18.50
CA ASN A 166 -0.72 -18.08 -18.52
C ASN A 166 -0.28 -18.44 -19.94
N THR A 167 1.00 -18.67 -20.13
CA THR A 167 1.56 -19.02 -21.45
C THR A 167 1.05 -20.37 -21.98
N GLY A 168 0.60 -21.25 -21.07
CA GLY A 168 0.25 -22.65 -21.41
C GLY A 168 1.46 -23.56 -21.64
N ILE A 169 2.69 -23.04 -21.46
CA ILE A 169 3.95 -23.75 -21.70
C ILE A 169 4.60 -24.01 -20.35
N TYR A 170 4.77 -25.26 -19.97
CA TYR A 170 5.44 -25.71 -18.72
C TYR A 170 4.99 -25.00 -17.44
N GLY A 171 3.75 -24.46 -17.39
CA GLY A 171 3.24 -23.73 -16.23
C GLY A 171 3.82 -22.33 -16.04
N ILE A 172 4.49 -21.76 -17.04
CA ILE A 172 5.04 -20.40 -16.99
C ILE A 172 3.88 -19.38 -16.99
N ILE A 173 3.91 -18.50 -16.01
CA ILE A 173 2.95 -17.39 -15.87
C ILE A 173 3.73 -16.08 -15.86
N LEU A 174 3.26 -15.12 -16.63
CA LEU A 174 3.77 -13.76 -16.68
C LEU A 174 2.81 -12.84 -15.88
N GLY A 175 3.37 -11.83 -15.18
CA GLY A 175 2.62 -10.86 -14.39
C GLY A 175 3.22 -9.46 -14.49
#